data_2ef87bbd808bc8f20af031580d25ffa7
#
_entry.id   2ef87bbd808bc8f20af031580d25ffa7
#
_cell.length_a   1.000
_cell.length_b   1.000
_cell.length_c   1.000
_cell.angle_alpha   90.00
_cell.angle_beta   90.00
_cell.angle_gamma   90.00
#
_symmetry.space_group_name_H-M   'P 1'
#
loop_
_entity.id
_entity.type
_entity.pdbx_description
1 polymer ?
#
loop_
_entity_poly.entity_id
_entity_poly.type
_entity_poly.pdbx_seq_one_letter_code
_entity_poly.pdbx_strand_id
1 'polypeptide(L)'
;MHLCSSIYPGGGRGFSKSIWTVKEYVGGGESPFITFYYRSFDGEQGLPGNVDAYVTYRVSGPPYTLGVHMNATALDKATPVNFLLHAYWNLGGHGSGDVLGHALRLFASRHAVLDEELLPSSGRVEPVAGTPLDFRAPTAIGARIRGVMGGRIVGYDANYIVDGEGMRPVAQVRDPASGRGLELWANQPTMQLYTGNWLNRTAGKDGKVYDQYGGFCLETMGYVDAVNHPEFPSQTLRPGQVYNHDMVFKFSF
;
A
#
# COMPACT_ATOMS: atom_id res chain seq x y z
N MET A 1 3.36 8.25 2.97
CA MET A 1 3.22 7.18 3.97
C MET A 1 2.03 7.53 4.84
N HIS A 2 0.98 6.74 4.79
CA HIS A 2 -0.16 6.87 5.68
C HIS A 2 -0.09 5.76 6.70
N LEU A 3 -0.27 6.08 7.98
CA LEU A 3 -0.87 5.11 8.89
C LEU A 3 -2.30 4.95 8.38
N CYS A 4 -2.61 3.80 7.82
CA CYS A 4 -3.98 3.41 7.65
C CYS A 4 -4.51 2.99 9.02
N SER A 5 -4.82 3.95 9.87
CA SER A 5 -5.86 3.73 10.82
C SER A 5 -7.15 4.01 10.03
N SER A 6 -7.89 3.00 9.67
CA SER A 6 -9.29 3.13 9.25
C SER A 6 -10.16 3.67 10.38
N ILE A 7 -9.54 4.25 11.37
CA ILE A 7 -10.21 4.98 12.42
C ILE A 7 -10.46 6.37 11.87
N TYR A 8 -11.57 6.56 11.23
CA TYR A 8 -12.24 7.85 11.24
C TYR A 8 -12.75 8.06 12.70
N PRO A 9 -12.33 9.07 13.39
CA PRO A 9 -11.52 10.22 13.03
C PRO A 9 -10.18 10.26 13.79
N GLY A 10 -9.19 9.58 13.33
CA GLY A 10 -7.84 9.87 13.78
C GLY A 10 -7.46 11.25 13.25
N GLY A 11 -7.48 12.25 14.09
CA GLY A 11 -7.31 13.66 13.75
C GLY A 11 -6.31 13.88 12.61
N GLY A 12 -6.73 14.45 11.54
CA GLY A 12 -6.21 14.64 10.19
C GLY A 12 -4.72 14.79 9.88
N ARG A 13 -3.81 14.25 10.68
CA ARG A 13 -2.36 14.41 10.52
C ARG A 13 -1.60 13.09 10.69
N GLY A 14 -1.81 12.16 9.77
CA GLY A 14 -1.04 10.91 9.77
C GLY A 14 0.47 11.11 9.57
N PHE A 15 1.25 10.04 9.67
CA PHE A 15 2.72 10.04 9.51
C PHE A 15 3.20 10.64 8.18
N SER A 16 2.35 10.68 7.16
CA SER A 16 2.62 11.32 5.87
C SER A 16 2.79 12.85 5.97
N LYS A 17 2.27 13.48 7.01
CA LYS A 17 2.38 14.92 7.26
C LYS A 17 3.36 15.26 8.39
N SER A 18 4.04 14.26 8.94
CA SER A 18 5.07 14.42 9.95
C SER A 18 6.44 14.68 9.31
N ILE A 19 7.31 15.39 10.02
CA ILE A 19 8.69 15.63 9.59
C ILE A 19 9.54 14.47 10.12
N TRP A 20 10.14 13.72 9.21
CA TRP A 20 11.02 12.61 9.52
C TRP A 20 12.47 13.05 9.49
N THR A 21 13.28 12.53 10.41
CA THR A 21 14.71 12.78 10.47
C THR A 21 15.46 11.73 9.65
N VAL A 22 16.46 12.13 8.87
CA VAL A 22 17.38 11.20 8.22
C VAL A 22 18.24 10.55 9.31
N LYS A 23 18.10 9.25 9.48
CA LYS A 23 18.86 8.47 10.47
C LYS A 23 20.16 7.93 9.89
N GLU A 24 20.11 7.50 8.64
CA GLU A 24 21.25 6.93 7.93
C GLU A 24 21.09 7.18 6.43
N TYR A 25 22.21 7.42 5.75
CA TYR A 25 22.25 7.64 4.31
C TYR A 25 23.54 7.09 3.70
N VAL A 26 23.42 6.26 2.67
CA VAL A 26 24.49 5.77 1.84
C VAL A 26 24.16 6.09 0.39
N GLY A 27 24.80 7.10 -0.19
CA GLY A 27 24.48 7.65 -1.51
C GLY A 27 25.16 6.97 -2.69
N GLY A 28 25.99 5.94 -2.46
CA GLY A 28 26.77 5.29 -3.51
C GLY A 28 26.90 3.78 -3.30
N GLY A 29 27.67 3.12 -4.20
CA GLY A 29 27.85 1.67 -4.21
C GLY A 29 26.72 0.93 -4.93
N GLU A 30 26.70 -0.39 -4.80
CA GLU A 30 25.75 -1.27 -5.51
C GLU A 30 24.33 -1.23 -4.96
N SER A 31 24.15 -0.73 -3.74
CA SER A 31 22.88 -0.77 -3.04
C SER A 31 22.69 0.46 -2.13
N PRO A 32 22.64 1.68 -2.70
CA PRO A 32 22.43 2.90 -1.93
C PRO A 32 21.08 2.89 -1.23
N PHE A 33 21.03 3.52 -0.04
CA PHE A 33 19.82 3.56 0.77
C PHE A 33 19.74 4.81 1.63
N ILE A 34 18.53 5.09 2.09
CA ILE A 34 18.23 6.12 3.08
C ILE A 34 17.24 5.57 4.11
N THR A 35 17.53 5.81 5.39
CA THR A 35 16.64 5.47 6.51
C THR A 35 16.13 6.73 7.16
N PHE A 36 14.83 6.83 7.25
CA PHE A 36 14.11 7.88 7.97
C PHE A 36 13.64 7.37 9.32
N TYR A 37 13.65 8.24 10.32
CA TYR A 37 13.20 7.98 11.67
C TYR A 37 12.15 9.00 12.09
N TYR A 38 11.13 8.54 12.79
CA TYR A 38 10.14 9.35 13.45
C TYR A 38 9.75 8.74 14.81
N ARG A 39 9.65 9.60 15.84
CA ARG A 39 9.05 9.22 17.12
C ARG A 39 7.62 9.76 17.17
N SER A 40 6.66 8.85 17.26
CA SER A 40 5.28 9.16 17.62
C SER A 40 5.15 9.15 19.14
N PHE A 41 4.65 10.24 19.70
CA PHE A 41 4.50 10.38 21.15
C PHE A 41 3.15 9.84 21.62
N ASP A 42 3.09 9.45 22.90
CA ASP A 42 1.84 9.00 23.54
C ASP A 42 0.71 10.02 23.33
N GLY A 43 -0.42 9.56 22.86
CA GLY A 43 -1.59 10.39 22.54
C GLY A 43 -1.57 11.03 21.14
N GLU A 44 -0.50 10.89 20.37
CA GLU A 44 -0.48 11.40 19.00
C GLU A 44 -1.55 10.71 18.15
N GLN A 45 -2.36 11.48 17.42
CA GLN A 45 -3.51 11.02 16.64
C GLN A 45 -4.55 10.22 17.46
N GLY A 46 -4.56 10.39 18.78
CA GLY A 46 -5.43 9.64 19.69
C GLY A 46 -4.95 8.23 20.02
N LEU A 47 -3.75 7.84 19.57
CA LEU A 47 -3.20 6.51 19.80
C LEU A 47 -2.33 6.48 21.06
N PRO A 48 -2.41 5.40 21.88
CA PRO A 48 -1.63 5.29 23.11
C PRO A 48 -0.18 4.91 22.83
N GLY A 49 0.72 5.33 23.71
CA GLY A 49 2.10 4.88 23.78
C GLY A 49 3.07 5.59 22.83
N ASN A 50 4.33 5.58 23.23
CA ASN A 50 5.42 6.08 22.41
C ASN A 50 5.87 4.98 21.42
N VAL A 51 6.09 5.37 20.16
CA VAL A 51 6.51 4.46 19.08
C VAL A 51 7.73 5.05 18.37
N ASP A 52 8.81 4.27 18.28
CA ASP A 52 9.90 4.56 17.36
C ASP A 52 9.60 3.89 16.01
N ALA A 53 9.55 4.70 14.94
CA ALA A 53 9.27 4.25 13.58
C ALA A 53 10.44 4.54 12.65
N TYR A 54 10.77 3.58 11.80
CA TYR A 54 11.83 3.68 10.80
C TYR A 54 11.32 3.25 9.43
N VAL A 55 11.77 3.94 8.40
CA VAL A 55 11.52 3.57 7.00
C VAL A 55 12.80 3.66 6.22
N THR A 56 13.21 2.56 5.62
CA THR A 56 14.39 2.47 4.76
C THR A 56 13.96 2.27 3.32
N TYR A 57 14.43 3.13 2.44
CA TYR A 57 14.35 2.96 0.99
C TYR A 57 15.73 2.56 0.48
N ARG A 58 15.78 1.47 -0.28
CA ARG A 58 17.00 0.92 -0.88
C ARG A 58 16.77 0.68 -2.36
N VAL A 59 17.70 1.11 -3.19
CA VAL A 59 17.69 0.80 -4.62
C VAL A 59 18.88 -0.08 -4.99
N SER A 60 18.69 -0.95 -5.95
CA SER A 60 19.77 -1.78 -6.50
C SER A 60 19.50 -2.13 -7.96
N GLY A 61 20.50 -2.58 -8.67
CA GLY A 61 20.34 -3.08 -10.02
C GLY A 61 21.66 -3.45 -10.72
N PRO A 62 21.61 -4.23 -11.80
CA PRO A 62 20.57 -5.15 -12.22
C PRO A 62 20.46 -6.43 -11.35
N PRO A 63 19.29 -7.01 -11.10
CA PRO A 63 17.98 -6.52 -11.51
C PRO A 63 17.55 -5.24 -10.73
N TYR A 64 16.89 -4.32 -11.44
CA TYR A 64 16.48 -3.06 -10.82
C TYR A 64 15.39 -3.29 -9.78
N THR A 65 15.68 -2.88 -8.55
CA THR A 65 14.75 -3.04 -7.42
C THR A 65 14.64 -1.77 -6.60
N LEU A 66 13.46 -1.58 -6.00
CA LEU A 66 13.24 -0.69 -4.88
C LEU A 66 12.79 -1.54 -3.70
N GLY A 67 13.67 -1.67 -2.69
CA GLY A 67 13.32 -2.25 -1.40
C GLY A 67 12.78 -1.16 -0.48
N VAL A 68 11.69 -1.45 0.23
CA VAL A 68 11.16 -0.60 1.30
C VAL A 68 10.97 -1.44 2.54
N HIS A 69 11.69 -1.08 3.59
CA HIS A 69 11.59 -1.73 4.89
C HIS A 69 11.04 -0.73 5.91
N MET A 70 9.93 -1.09 6.54
CA MET A 70 9.30 -0.32 7.59
C MET A 70 9.33 -1.11 8.88
N ASN A 71 9.84 -0.52 9.95
CA ASN A 71 9.75 -1.12 11.27
C ASN A 71 9.29 -0.12 12.31
N ALA A 72 8.68 -0.62 13.36
CA ALA A 72 8.28 0.17 14.50
C ALA A 72 8.37 -0.62 15.80
N THR A 73 8.71 0.06 16.89
CA THR A 73 8.79 -0.52 18.23
C THR A 73 7.90 0.27 19.18
N ALA A 74 6.98 -0.41 19.85
CA ALA A 74 6.25 0.16 20.97
C ALA A 74 7.18 0.24 22.18
N LEU A 75 7.28 1.40 22.82
CA LEU A 75 8.27 1.64 23.87
C LEU A 75 7.75 1.42 25.29
N ASP A 76 6.53 1.83 25.56
CA ASP A 76 5.98 1.91 26.93
C ASP A 76 4.56 1.39 27.09
N LYS A 77 3.71 1.50 26.06
CA LYS A 77 2.33 1.02 26.08
C LYS A 77 2.02 0.15 24.86
N ALA A 78 1.03 -0.72 25.01
CA ALA A 78 0.48 -1.43 23.85
C ALA A 78 -0.21 -0.42 22.91
N THR A 79 0.06 -0.53 21.62
CA THR A 79 -0.46 0.41 20.60
C THR A 79 -0.65 -0.27 19.26
N PRO A 80 -1.69 0.07 18.50
CA PRO A 80 -1.85 -0.45 17.14
C PRO A 80 -0.81 0.19 16.20
N VAL A 81 -0.23 -0.65 15.32
CA VAL A 81 0.70 -0.20 14.28
C VAL A 81 0.36 -0.89 12.97
N ASN A 82 0.12 -0.11 11.93
CA ASN A 82 -0.09 -0.60 10.57
C ASN A 82 0.41 0.43 9.56
N PHE A 83 1.50 0.11 8.86
CA PHE A 83 2.10 0.99 7.86
C PHE A 83 1.77 0.54 6.46
N LEU A 84 1.70 1.49 5.53
CA LEU A 84 1.61 1.23 4.11
C LEU A 84 2.44 2.25 3.31
N LEU A 85 2.79 1.90 2.09
CA LEU A 85 3.37 2.78 1.10
C LEU A 85 2.29 3.16 0.07
N HIS A 86 1.86 4.42 0.06
CA HIS A 86 0.85 4.92 -0.88
C HIS A 86 1.48 5.53 -2.14
N ALA A 87 2.35 4.76 -2.80
CA ALA A 87 2.96 5.18 -4.06
C ALA A 87 1.98 4.99 -5.23
N TYR A 88 1.87 6.03 -6.07
CA TYR A 88 1.12 5.95 -7.33
C TYR A 88 2.06 5.54 -8.47
N TRP A 89 1.72 4.46 -9.15
CA TRP A 89 2.47 3.91 -10.28
C TRP A 89 1.77 4.16 -11.60
N ASN A 90 2.55 4.51 -12.62
CA ASN A 90 2.12 4.51 -14.03
C ASN A 90 3.31 4.07 -14.88
N LEU A 91 3.26 2.87 -15.43
CA LEU A 91 4.36 2.28 -16.19
C LEU A 91 4.54 2.90 -17.58
N GLY A 92 3.54 3.62 -18.08
CA GLY A 92 3.67 4.48 -19.24
C GLY A 92 4.54 5.72 -18.99
N GLY A 93 4.72 6.08 -17.71
CA GLY A 93 5.39 7.28 -17.22
C GLY A 93 4.41 8.28 -16.62
N HIS A 94 4.88 9.15 -15.73
CA HIS A 94 4.00 10.16 -15.12
C HIS A 94 3.49 11.13 -16.18
N GLY A 95 2.19 11.42 -16.13
CA GLY A 95 1.55 12.27 -17.12
C GLY A 95 1.35 11.64 -18.50
N SER A 96 1.45 10.29 -18.62
CA SER A 96 1.18 9.54 -19.85
C SER A 96 -0.31 9.22 -20.06
N GLY A 97 -1.20 9.70 -19.22
CA GLY A 97 -2.62 9.37 -19.23
C GLY A 97 -3.00 8.34 -18.18
N ASP A 98 -4.03 7.54 -18.44
CA ASP A 98 -4.57 6.57 -17.51
C ASP A 98 -3.79 5.23 -17.50
N VAL A 99 -4.06 4.42 -16.51
CA VAL A 99 -3.46 3.08 -16.31
C VAL A 99 -4.42 1.93 -16.69
N LEU A 100 -5.54 2.22 -17.33
CA LEU A 100 -6.59 1.25 -17.61
C LEU A 100 -6.14 0.13 -18.57
N GLY A 101 -5.16 0.43 -19.42
CA GLY A 101 -4.54 -0.54 -20.34
C GLY A 101 -3.49 -1.46 -19.69
N HIS A 102 -3.03 -1.17 -18.47
CA HIS A 102 -2.03 -1.99 -17.79
C HIS A 102 -2.62 -3.36 -17.44
N ALA A 103 -1.89 -4.43 -17.74
CA ALA A 103 -2.26 -5.79 -17.37
C ALA A 103 -1.80 -6.06 -15.93
N LEU A 104 -2.75 -6.31 -15.04
CA LEU A 104 -2.55 -6.60 -13.62
C LEU A 104 -2.83 -8.07 -13.33
N ARG A 105 -1.97 -8.71 -12.54
CA ARG A 105 -2.19 -9.98 -11.87
C ARG A 105 -1.98 -9.82 -10.37
N LEU A 106 -2.88 -10.36 -9.56
CA LEU A 106 -2.77 -10.41 -8.11
C LEU A 106 -2.66 -11.86 -7.62
N PHE A 107 -1.80 -12.08 -6.65
CA PHE A 107 -1.65 -13.36 -5.95
C PHE A 107 -2.56 -13.37 -4.71
N ALA A 108 -3.85 -13.21 -4.96
CA ALA A 108 -4.89 -13.13 -3.94
C ALA A 108 -6.17 -13.79 -4.47
N SER A 109 -6.68 -14.75 -3.73
CA SER A 109 -7.91 -15.50 -4.08
C SER A 109 -9.14 -14.96 -3.37
N ARG A 110 -8.98 -14.06 -2.40
CA ARG A 110 -10.05 -13.50 -1.56
C ARG A 110 -9.87 -12.01 -1.37
N HIS A 111 -10.95 -11.34 -0.99
CA HIS A 111 -10.96 -9.92 -0.63
C HIS A 111 -11.80 -9.69 0.63
N ALA A 112 -11.53 -8.61 1.35
CA ALA A 112 -12.41 -8.14 2.42
C ALA A 112 -13.67 -7.52 1.82
N VAL A 113 -14.83 -7.83 2.41
CA VAL A 113 -16.10 -7.20 2.05
C VAL A 113 -16.16 -5.84 2.73
N LEU A 114 -16.26 -4.79 1.93
CA LEU A 114 -16.33 -3.41 2.39
C LEU A 114 -17.79 -2.93 2.38
N ASP A 115 -18.13 -2.08 3.32
CA ASP A 115 -19.40 -1.37 3.35
C ASP A 115 -19.41 -0.13 2.43
N GLU A 116 -20.45 0.70 2.50
CA GLU A 116 -20.58 1.92 1.69
C GLU A 116 -19.53 2.99 2.02
N GLU A 117 -18.96 2.94 3.22
CA GLU A 117 -17.87 3.80 3.69
C GLU A 117 -16.48 3.22 3.35
N LEU A 118 -16.41 2.10 2.62
CA LEU A 118 -15.19 1.35 2.30
C LEU A 118 -14.46 0.79 3.53
N LEU A 119 -15.20 0.48 4.58
CA LEU A 119 -14.69 -0.17 5.77
C LEU A 119 -15.05 -1.67 5.80
N PRO A 120 -14.21 -2.56 6.31
CA PRO A 120 -14.51 -3.99 6.46
C PRO A 120 -15.36 -4.25 7.71
N SER A 121 -16.41 -3.45 7.93
CA SER A 121 -17.23 -3.42 9.14
C SER A 121 -17.87 -4.77 9.51
N SER A 122 -18.01 -5.68 8.55
CA SER A 122 -18.54 -7.02 8.77
C SER A 122 -17.48 -8.08 9.13
N GLY A 123 -16.19 -7.77 9.00
CA GLY A 123 -15.11 -8.76 9.12
C GLY A 123 -15.14 -9.88 8.07
N ARG A 124 -16.04 -9.81 7.08
CA ARG A 124 -16.24 -10.87 6.08
C ARG A 124 -15.14 -10.84 5.03
N VAL A 125 -14.73 -12.04 4.62
CA VAL A 125 -13.79 -12.26 3.52
C VAL A 125 -14.45 -13.18 2.49
N GLU A 126 -14.48 -12.77 1.23
CA GLU A 126 -15.13 -13.50 0.13
C GLU A 126 -14.17 -13.84 -1.02
N PRO A 127 -14.46 -14.90 -1.81
CA PRO A 127 -13.68 -15.21 -3.00
C PRO A 127 -13.77 -14.11 -4.06
N VAL A 128 -12.64 -13.83 -4.76
CA VAL A 128 -12.65 -12.93 -5.93
C VAL A 128 -13.22 -13.59 -7.18
N ALA A 129 -13.27 -14.92 -7.22
CA ALA A 129 -13.70 -15.70 -8.38
C ALA A 129 -15.09 -15.29 -8.89
N GLY A 130 -15.19 -15.00 -10.19
CA GLY A 130 -16.46 -14.61 -10.82
C GLY A 130 -16.91 -13.17 -10.51
N THR A 131 -16.09 -12.38 -9.84
CA THR A 131 -16.36 -10.97 -9.53
C THR A 131 -15.51 -10.03 -10.41
N PRO A 132 -15.83 -8.73 -10.47
CA PRO A 132 -14.95 -7.74 -11.10
C PRO A 132 -13.57 -7.62 -10.44
N LEU A 133 -13.40 -8.13 -9.21
CA LEU A 133 -12.15 -8.11 -8.45
C LEU A 133 -11.20 -9.26 -8.81
N ASP A 134 -11.54 -10.15 -9.72
CA ASP A 134 -10.74 -11.34 -10.06
C ASP A 134 -9.54 -11.00 -10.96
N PHE A 135 -8.40 -10.72 -10.36
CA PHE A 135 -7.10 -10.52 -11.04
C PHE A 135 -6.13 -11.70 -10.86
N ARG A 136 -6.60 -12.91 -10.57
CA ARG A 136 -5.74 -14.11 -10.47
C ARG A 136 -5.01 -14.44 -11.78
N ALA A 137 -5.57 -14.06 -12.91
CA ALA A 137 -4.90 -14.07 -14.22
C ALA A 137 -4.64 -12.64 -14.71
N PRO A 138 -3.57 -12.42 -15.52
CA PRO A 138 -3.29 -11.09 -16.09
C PRO A 138 -4.52 -10.53 -16.82
N THR A 139 -5.00 -9.37 -16.37
CA THR A 139 -6.21 -8.73 -16.89
C THR A 139 -6.00 -7.23 -16.94
N ALA A 140 -6.42 -6.57 -18.00
CA ALA A 140 -6.35 -5.11 -18.08
C ALA A 140 -7.17 -4.47 -16.94
N ILE A 141 -6.59 -3.47 -16.25
CA ILE A 141 -7.24 -2.79 -15.12
C ILE A 141 -8.62 -2.27 -15.53
N GLY A 142 -8.74 -1.68 -16.72
CA GLY A 142 -9.99 -1.14 -17.24
C GLY A 142 -11.04 -2.19 -17.65
N ALA A 143 -10.68 -3.47 -17.79
CA ALA A 143 -11.56 -4.48 -18.38
C ALA A 143 -12.89 -4.67 -17.63
N ARG A 144 -12.87 -4.54 -16.31
CA ARG A 144 -14.04 -4.74 -15.43
C ARG A 144 -14.28 -3.58 -14.46
N ILE A 145 -13.57 -2.45 -14.63
CA ILE A 145 -13.58 -1.33 -13.69
C ILE A 145 -14.98 -0.71 -13.51
N ARG A 146 -15.83 -0.76 -14.54
CA ARG A 146 -17.20 -0.25 -14.47
C ARG A 146 -18.12 -1.06 -13.56
N GLY A 147 -17.74 -2.29 -13.24
CA GLY A 147 -18.45 -3.16 -12.29
C GLY A 147 -18.05 -2.95 -10.84
N VAL A 148 -17.15 -2.00 -10.56
CA VAL A 148 -16.61 -1.77 -9.21
C VAL A 148 -16.87 -0.34 -8.80
N MET A 149 -17.43 -0.17 -7.60
CA MET A 149 -17.57 1.13 -6.94
C MET A 149 -16.52 1.24 -5.85
N GLY A 150 -15.60 2.18 -5.98
CA GLY A 150 -14.70 2.63 -4.92
C GLY A 150 -15.38 3.75 -4.14
N GLY A 151 -16.34 3.39 -3.27
CA GLY A 151 -17.24 4.33 -2.64
C GLY A 151 -18.26 4.89 -3.63
N ARG A 152 -18.30 6.22 -3.80
CA ARG A 152 -19.23 6.91 -4.72
C ARG A 152 -18.70 7.05 -6.15
N ILE A 153 -17.49 6.59 -6.42
CA ILE A 153 -16.82 6.74 -7.71
C ILE A 153 -16.50 5.35 -8.27
N VAL A 154 -16.67 5.18 -9.58
CA VAL A 154 -16.28 3.97 -10.30
C VAL A 154 -14.77 3.79 -10.22
N GLY A 155 -14.31 2.59 -9.84
CA GLY A 155 -12.90 2.24 -9.78
C GLY A 155 -12.55 1.32 -8.61
N TYR A 156 -11.38 0.71 -8.67
CA TYR A 156 -10.91 -0.15 -7.60
C TYR A 156 -10.49 0.69 -6.39
N ASP A 157 -10.98 0.28 -5.23
CA ASP A 157 -10.54 0.67 -3.90
C ASP A 157 -10.86 -0.52 -3.00
N ALA A 158 -10.11 -1.61 -3.17
CA ALA A 158 -10.46 -2.92 -2.65
C ALA A 158 -9.28 -3.55 -1.91
N ASN A 159 -9.57 -4.15 -0.75
CA ASN A 159 -8.59 -4.83 0.08
C ASN A 159 -8.57 -6.33 -0.21
N TYR A 160 -7.45 -6.83 -0.71
CA TYR A 160 -7.22 -8.23 -1.06
C TYR A 160 -6.48 -8.97 0.04
N ILE A 161 -6.84 -10.21 0.28
CA ILE A 161 -6.11 -11.12 1.16
C ILE A 161 -5.07 -11.85 0.31
N VAL A 162 -3.80 -11.55 0.56
CA VAL A 162 -2.68 -12.13 -0.21
C VAL A 162 -2.48 -13.59 0.17
N ASP A 163 -2.44 -14.47 -0.84
CA ASP A 163 -2.26 -15.91 -0.61
C ASP A 163 -0.84 -16.23 -0.10
N GLY A 164 -0.73 -17.19 0.82
CA GLY A 164 0.52 -17.62 1.44
C GLY A 164 0.99 -16.73 2.59
N GLU A 165 2.20 -16.97 3.08
CA GLU A 165 2.80 -16.32 4.23
C GLU A 165 4.24 -15.89 3.94
N GLY A 166 4.81 -15.04 4.81
CA GLY A 166 6.17 -14.53 4.69
C GLY A 166 6.35 -13.64 3.45
N MET A 167 7.60 -13.52 2.98
CA MET A 167 7.94 -12.75 1.80
C MET A 167 7.55 -13.53 0.53
N ARG A 168 6.57 -13.03 -0.23
CA ARG A 168 5.97 -13.70 -1.38
C ARG A 168 5.53 -12.73 -2.46
N PRO A 169 5.28 -13.19 -3.71
CA PRO A 169 4.71 -12.33 -4.74
C PRO A 169 3.30 -11.89 -4.35
N VAL A 170 3.01 -10.61 -4.53
CA VAL A 170 1.73 -9.96 -4.25
C VAL A 170 1.04 -9.54 -5.54
N ALA A 171 1.78 -8.89 -6.44
CA ALA A 171 1.26 -8.36 -7.68
C ALA A 171 2.29 -8.40 -8.80
N GLN A 172 1.81 -8.52 -10.04
CA GLN A 172 2.56 -8.29 -11.27
C GLN A 172 1.77 -7.33 -12.14
N VAL A 173 2.44 -6.30 -12.65
CA VAL A 173 1.84 -5.33 -13.58
C VAL A 173 2.73 -5.21 -14.79
N ARG A 174 2.13 -5.13 -15.97
CA ARG A 174 2.82 -4.84 -17.23
C ARG A 174 2.03 -3.80 -18.02
N ASP A 175 2.71 -2.81 -18.52
CA ASP A 175 2.15 -1.93 -19.53
C ASP A 175 2.51 -2.45 -20.93
N PRO A 176 1.55 -2.94 -21.71
CA PRO A 176 1.82 -3.45 -23.07
C PRO A 176 2.37 -2.38 -24.02
N ALA A 177 2.03 -1.10 -23.80
CA ALA A 177 2.43 -0.01 -24.67
C ALA A 177 3.90 0.37 -24.49
N SER A 178 4.38 0.46 -23.26
CA SER A 178 5.78 0.80 -22.96
C SER A 178 6.70 -0.42 -22.84
N GLY A 179 6.13 -1.63 -22.67
CA GLY A 179 6.86 -2.85 -22.39
C GLY A 179 7.35 -2.98 -20.94
N ARG A 180 7.17 -1.94 -20.11
CA ARG A 180 7.65 -1.94 -18.72
C ARG A 180 6.81 -2.84 -17.82
N GLY A 181 7.48 -3.46 -16.86
CA GLY A 181 6.87 -4.31 -15.86
C GLY A 181 7.27 -3.93 -14.44
N LEU A 182 6.40 -4.28 -13.50
CA LEU A 182 6.60 -4.14 -12.06
C LEU A 182 6.09 -5.40 -11.38
N GLU A 183 6.92 -5.99 -10.52
CA GLU A 183 6.51 -7.05 -9.60
C GLU A 183 6.64 -6.54 -8.16
N LEU A 184 5.61 -6.77 -7.35
CA LEU A 184 5.63 -6.50 -5.92
C LEU A 184 5.72 -7.80 -5.14
N TRP A 185 6.71 -7.86 -4.24
CA TRP A 185 6.86 -8.89 -3.21
C TRP A 185 6.72 -8.24 -1.84
N ALA A 186 6.02 -8.88 -0.90
CA ALA A 186 5.87 -8.36 0.46
C ALA A 186 5.57 -9.47 1.47
N ASN A 187 5.70 -9.11 2.77
CA ASN A 187 5.43 -10.02 3.89
C ASN A 187 4.08 -9.73 4.59
N GLN A 188 3.34 -8.69 4.19
CA GLN A 188 2.07 -8.34 4.83
C GLN A 188 0.89 -9.19 4.31
N PRO A 189 -0.12 -9.45 5.15
CA PRO A 189 -1.22 -10.36 4.83
C PRO A 189 -2.22 -9.79 3.83
N THR A 190 -2.35 -8.48 3.69
CA THR A 190 -3.31 -7.85 2.79
C THR A 190 -2.66 -6.84 1.87
N MET A 191 -3.37 -6.47 0.81
CA MET A 191 -2.97 -5.45 -0.15
C MET A 191 -4.18 -4.67 -0.65
N GLN A 192 -4.13 -3.34 -0.55
CA GLN A 192 -5.12 -2.45 -1.15
C GLN A 192 -4.74 -2.18 -2.60
N LEU A 193 -5.67 -2.44 -3.51
CA LEU A 193 -5.62 -1.95 -4.89
C LEU A 193 -6.46 -0.69 -5.00
N TYR A 194 -5.81 0.42 -5.34
CA TYR A 194 -6.49 1.69 -5.61
C TYR A 194 -6.11 2.20 -7.00
N THR A 195 -7.06 2.71 -7.76
CA THR A 195 -6.85 3.13 -9.16
C THR A 195 -6.88 4.63 -9.37
N GLY A 196 -6.58 5.42 -8.34
CA GLY A 196 -6.55 6.87 -8.47
C GLY A 196 -7.92 7.48 -8.78
N ASN A 197 -8.98 6.89 -8.25
CA ASN A 197 -10.39 7.23 -8.57
C ASN A 197 -10.73 8.71 -8.31
N TRP A 198 -10.11 9.30 -7.28
CA TRP A 198 -10.34 10.68 -6.84
C TRP A 198 -9.36 11.68 -7.42
N LEU A 199 -8.42 11.27 -8.27
CA LEU A 199 -7.56 12.21 -8.97
C LEU A 199 -8.42 13.05 -9.93
N ASN A 200 -8.33 14.36 -9.80
CA ASN A 200 -9.07 15.31 -10.62
C ASN A 200 -8.23 16.56 -10.80
N ARG A 201 -7.64 16.72 -11.97
CA ARG A 201 -6.76 17.84 -12.33
C ARG A 201 -5.69 18.13 -11.25
N THR A 202 -5.17 17.08 -10.62
CA THR A 202 -4.18 17.18 -9.55
C THR A 202 -2.85 17.65 -10.14
N ALA A 203 -2.34 18.80 -9.68
CA ALA A 203 -1.04 19.30 -10.10
C ALA A 203 0.07 18.34 -9.68
N GLY A 204 0.89 17.96 -10.64
CA GLY A 204 1.99 17.00 -10.47
C GLY A 204 3.36 17.58 -10.80
N LYS A 205 4.34 16.68 -10.92
CA LYS A 205 5.72 17.03 -11.28
C LYS A 205 5.77 17.62 -12.67
N ASP A 206 6.75 18.50 -12.91
CA ASP A 206 7.08 19.09 -14.22
C ASP A 206 5.87 19.71 -14.93
N GLY A 207 4.95 20.30 -14.15
CA GLY A 207 3.74 20.93 -14.66
C GLY A 207 2.70 19.99 -15.26
N LYS A 208 2.86 18.67 -15.06
CA LYS A 208 1.85 17.69 -15.46
C LYS A 208 0.62 17.78 -14.57
N VAL A 209 -0.51 17.34 -15.10
CA VAL A 209 -1.78 17.26 -14.39
C VAL A 209 -2.21 15.79 -14.39
N TYR A 210 -2.60 15.27 -13.21
CA TYR A 210 -3.08 13.92 -13.07
C TYR A 210 -4.60 13.93 -12.93
N ASP A 211 -5.25 13.21 -13.82
CA ASP A 211 -6.69 12.99 -13.82
C ASP A 211 -7.04 11.59 -13.30
N GLN A 212 -8.32 11.30 -13.21
CA GLN A 212 -8.84 9.99 -12.77
C GLN A 212 -8.12 8.86 -13.51
N TYR A 213 -7.75 7.83 -12.78
CA TYR A 213 -6.98 6.67 -13.23
C TYR A 213 -5.56 7.00 -13.73
N GLY A 214 -5.02 8.17 -13.45
CA GLY A 214 -3.66 8.56 -13.82
C GLY A 214 -2.54 7.78 -13.14
N GLY A 215 -2.88 6.92 -12.18
CA GLY A 215 -1.96 6.02 -11.48
C GLY A 215 -2.72 4.97 -10.69
N PHE A 216 -2.05 3.85 -10.38
CA PHE A 216 -2.56 2.83 -9.47
C PHE A 216 -1.66 2.70 -8.24
N CYS A 217 -2.24 2.25 -7.12
CA CYS A 217 -1.52 1.96 -5.88
C CYS A 217 -1.63 0.48 -5.55
N LEU A 218 -0.54 -0.07 -5.00
CA LEU A 218 -0.44 -1.43 -4.46
C LEU A 218 0.09 -1.28 -3.04
N GLU A 219 -0.80 -1.29 -2.06
CA GLU A 219 -0.51 -0.91 -0.69
C GLU A 219 -0.59 -2.15 0.21
N THR A 220 0.54 -2.82 0.40
CA THR A 220 0.57 -3.95 1.34
C THR A 220 0.49 -3.46 2.78
N MET A 221 -0.27 -4.17 3.61
CA MET A 221 -0.52 -3.80 5.01
C MET A 221 -1.06 -4.97 5.82
N GLY A 222 -1.22 -4.81 7.12
CA GLY A 222 -2.04 -5.67 7.95
C GLY A 222 -3.53 -5.46 7.66
N TYR A 223 -4.40 -6.32 8.20
CA TYR A 223 -5.84 -6.22 7.98
C TYR A 223 -6.37 -4.83 8.36
N VAL A 224 -7.17 -4.26 7.47
CA VAL A 224 -7.84 -2.99 7.73
C VAL A 224 -8.79 -3.17 8.91
N ASP A 225 -8.80 -2.21 9.84
CA ASP A 225 -9.64 -2.19 11.03
C ASP A 225 -9.50 -3.41 11.98
N ALA A 226 -8.35 -4.10 11.96
CA ALA A 226 -8.13 -5.27 12.80
C ALA A 226 -8.25 -5.02 14.31
N VAL A 227 -8.17 -3.77 14.75
CA VAL A 227 -8.37 -3.39 16.17
C VAL A 227 -9.81 -3.62 16.63
N ASN A 228 -10.78 -3.57 15.74
CA ASN A 228 -12.19 -3.80 16.00
C ASN A 228 -12.65 -5.22 15.61
N HIS A 229 -11.77 -6.01 14.98
CA HIS A 229 -12.04 -7.34 14.45
C HIS A 229 -11.10 -8.39 15.08
N PRO A 230 -11.48 -8.99 16.23
CA PRO A 230 -10.64 -9.97 16.94
C PRO A 230 -10.39 -11.26 16.15
N GLU A 231 -11.17 -11.53 15.11
CA GLU A 231 -10.97 -12.63 14.16
C GLU A 231 -9.79 -12.39 13.20
N PHE A 232 -9.33 -11.14 13.06
CA PHE A 232 -8.16 -10.81 12.27
C PHE A 232 -6.86 -10.88 13.10
N PRO A 233 -5.71 -11.15 12.47
CA PRO A 233 -4.42 -11.05 13.14
C PRO A 233 -4.23 -9.68 13.79
N SER A 234 -3.88 -9.68 15.08
CA SER A 234 -3.72 -8.44 15.84
C SER A 234 -2.59 -7.57 15.29
N GLN A 235 -2.84 -6.28 15.19
CA GLN A 235 -1.87 -5.25 14.84
C GLN A 235 -1.39 -4.46 16.07
N THR A 236 -1.77 -4.88 17.27
CA THR A 236 -1.35 -4.23 18.50
C THR A 236 0.03 -4.74 18.92
N LEU A 237 1.00 -3.84 18.90
CA LEU A 237 2.32 -4.09 19.45
C LEU A 237 2.32 -3.85 20.96
N ARG A 238 2.94 -4.78 21.70
CA ARG A 238 3.26 -4.59 23.12
C ARG A 238 4.67 -4.02 23.27
N PRO A 239 4.99 -3.37 24.40
CA PRO A 239 6.33 -2.87 24.67
C PRO A 239 7.41 -3.92 24.39
N GLY A 240 8.44 -3.54 23.63
CA GLY A 240 9.54 -4.40 23.19
C GLY A 240 9.25 -5.27 21.97
N GLN A 241 8.01 -5.32 21.48
CA GLN A 241 7.72 -5.99 20.20
C GLN A 241 8.07 -5.06 19.02
N VAL A 242 8.49 -5.67 17.91
CA VAL A 242 8.85 -4.99 16.67
C VAL A 242 7.88 -5.35 15.57
N TYR A 243 7.27 -4.35 14.97
CA TYR A 243 6.56 -4.47 13.70
C TYR A 243 7.57 -4.46 12.56
N ASN A 244 7.43 -5.39 11.61
CA ASN A 244 8.24 -5.45 10.40
C ASN A 244 7.36 -5.56 9.16
N HIS A 245 7.63 -4.71 8.20
CA HIS A 245 6.97 -4.71 6.91
C HIS A 245 8.01 -4.52 5.79
N ASP A 246 8.18 -5.55 5.00
CA ASP A 246 9.11 -5.59 3.88
C ASP A 246 8.37 -5.58 2.56
N MET A 247 8.82 -4.74 1.63
CA MET A 247 8.38 -4.69 0.25
C MET A 247 9.57 -4.68 -0.69
N VAL A 248 9.47 -5.41 -1.80
CA VAL A 248 10.45 -5.35 -2.90
C VAL A 248 9.69 -5.16 -4.20
N PHE A 249 9.90 -4.03 -4.83
CA PHE A 249 9.45 -3.75 -6.19
C PHE A 249 10.57 -4.09 -7.16
N LYS A 250 10.31 -4.99 -8.12
CA LYS A 250 11.24 -5.37 -9.18
C LYS A 250 10.74 -4.79 -10.49
N PHE A 251 11.63 -4.12 -11.23
CA PHE A 251 11.30 -3.47 -12.49
C PHE A 251 11.93 -4.19 -13.67
N SER A 252 11.20 -4.26 -14.79
CA SER A 252 11.66 -4.75 -16.09
C SER A 252 11.33 -3.75 -17.20
N PHE A 253 12.16 -3.74 -18.25
CA PHE A 253 12.09 -2.80 -19.36
C PHE A 253 12.12 -3.55 -20.70
#